data_f014a8625464e56ad8814298a7addb72
#
_entry.id   f014a8625464e56ad8814298a7addb72
#
_cell.length_a   1.000
_cell.length_b   1.000
_cell.length_c   1.000
_cell.angle_alpha   90.00
_cell.angle_beta   90.00
_cell.angle_gamma   90.00
#
_symmetry.space_group_name_H-M   'P 1'
#
loop_
_entity.id
_entity.type
_entity.pdbx_description
1 polymer ?
#
loop_
_entity_poly.entity_id
_entity_poly.type
_entity_poly.pdbx_seq_one_letter_code
_entity_poly.pdbx_strand_id
1 'polypeptide(L)'
;MNKIGLQCLAIAFVFLMCVTLSSCNGTNRHLQVASEVDFTEPKAVQITFNEHIYNTTVVFKNNKLELNFSDGKDLIGGAYVSVDSENYKITYNGMVFEGEKTALSESFLPSVVYSFLDSFDGLITPDSYNRDLNCFYTSVNTEDFFIVLESYEKDGKPHYSMEIK
;
A
#
# COMPACT_ATOMS: atom_id res chain seq x y z
N MET A 1 -60.22 17.01 -13.66
CA MET A 1 -59.04 16.74 -12.84
C MET A 1 -58.68 18.06 -12.11
N ASN A 2 -58.78 18.07 -10.79
CA ASN A 2 -58.63 19.32 -10.03
C ASN A 2 -57.13 19.70 -10.01
N LYS A 3 -56.86 21.01 -10.25
CA LYS A 3 -55.48 21.58 -10.22
C LYS A 3 -54.70 21.22 -8.97
N ILE A 4 -55.36 21.03 -7.83
CA ILE A 4 -54.77 20.64 -6.56
C ILE A 4 -54.20 19.22 -6.60
N GLY A 5 -54.87 18.27 -7.27
CA GLY A 5 -54.37 16.88 -7.41
C GLY A 5 -53.10 16.78 -8.24
N LEU A 6 -52.97 17.60 -9.29
CA LEU A 6 -51.77 17.61 -10.15
C LEU A 6 -50.57 18.23 -9.43
N GLN A 7 -50.78 19.27 -8.58
CA GLN A 7 -49.71 19.86 -7.77
C GLN A 7 -49.18 18.88 -6.68
N CYS A 8 -50.07 18.14 -6.03
CA CYS A 8 -49.67 17.14 -5.04
C CYS A 8 -48.88 16.00 -5.68
N LEU A 9 -49.22 15.58 -6.89
CA LEU A 9 -48.52 14.53 -7.63
C LEU A 9 -47.13 15.01 -8.06
N ALA A 10 -46.98 16.26 -8.51
CA ALA A 10 -45.67 16.82 -8.88
C ALA A 10 -44.72 16.93 -7.68
N ILE A 11 -45.22 17.34 -6.51
CA ILE A 11 -44.43 17.47 -5.28
C ILE A 11 -44.00 16.07 -4.80
N ALA A 12 -44.87 15.07 -4.86
CA ALA A 12 -44.51 13.70 -4.49
C ALA A 12 -43.44 13.10 -5.42
N PHE A 13 -43.48 13.44 -6.72
CA PHE A 13 -42.49 12.98 -7.70
C PHE A 13 -41.11 13.62 -7.47
N VAL A 14 -41.07 14.91 -7.13
CA VAL A 14 -39.83 15.62 -6.78
C VAL A 14 -39.23 15.06 -5.49
N PHE A 15 -40.05 14.77 -4.47
CA PHE A 15 -39.57 14.15 -3.24
C PHE A 15 -39.03 12.73 -3.47
N LEU A 16 -39.65 11.93 -4.32
CA LEU A 16 -39.17 10.60 -4.67
C LEU A 16 -37.84 10.64 -5.42
N MET A 17 -37.66 11.60 -6.33
CA MET A 17 -36.40 11.84 -7.03
C MET A 17 -35.28 12.29 -6.09
N CYS A 18 -35.56 13.14 -5.10
CA CYS A 18 -34.57 13.58 -4.12
C CYS A 18 -34.09 12.43 -3.20
N VAL A 19 -34.98 11.50 -2.83
CA VAL A 19 -34.61 10.34 -2.00
C VAL A 19 -33.74 9.34 -2.77
N THR A 20 -33.99 9.17 -4.08
CA THR A 20 -33.15 8.25 -4.89
C THR A 20 -31.77 8.81 -5.19
N LEU A 21 -31.61 10.13 -5.23
CA LEU A 21 -30.29 10.77 -5.43
C LEU A 21 -29.43 10.81 -4.16
N SER A 22 -30.05 10.68 -2.99
CA SER A 22 -29.31 10.66 -1.71
C SER A 22 -28.72 9.29 -1.37
N SER A 23 -29.14 8.23 -2.08
CA SER A 23 -28.71 6.84 -1.79
C SER A 23 -27.38 6.46 -2.44
N CYS A 24 -26.79 7.28 -3.33
CA CYS A 24 -25.56 6.94 -4.04
C CYS A 24 -24.27 7.49 -3.41
N ASN A 25 -24.33 8.24 -2.32
CA ASN A 25 -23.14 8.84 -1.73
C ASN A 25 -22.40 7.98 -0.69
N GLY A 26 -22.91 6.77 -0.40
CA GLY A 26 -22.31 5.87 0.60
C GLY A 26 -21.14 5.01 0.10
N THR A 27 -21.08 4.75 -1.20
CA THR A 27 -20.14 3.75 -1.77
C THR A 27 -18.82 4.36 -2.25
N ASN A 28 -18.72 5.66 -2.44
CA ASN A 28 -17.51 6.28 -2.99
C ASN A 28 -16.46 6.68 -1.95
N ARG A 29 -16.77 6.69 -0.65
CA ARG A 29 -15.77 7.01 0.38
C ARG A 29 -14.74 5.91 0.58
N HIS A 30 -15.12 4.65 0.42
CA HIS A 30 -14.18 3.52 0.52
C HIS A 30 -13.26 3.39 -0.69
N LEU A 31 -13.72 3.82 -1.87
CA LEU A 31 -12.92 3.82 -3.10
C LEU A 31 -11.88 4.96 -3.17
N GLN A 32 -12.05 6.01 -2.38
CA GLN A 32 -11.13 7.16 -2.38
C GLN A 32 -9.90 6.99 -1.48
N VAL A 33 -9.92 6.06 -0.52
CA VAL A 33 -8.85 5.93 0.49
C VAL A 33 -7.69 5.05 0.04
N ALA A 34 -7.85 4.25 -1.02
CA ALA A 34 -6.84 3.29 -1.45
C ALA A 34 -6.54 3.32 -2.97
N SER A 35 -6.87 4.41 -3.67
CA SER A 35 -6.61 4.48 -5.12
C SER A 35 -5.13 4.58 -5.46
N GLU A 36 -4.26 4.87 -4.48
CA GLU A 36 -2.84 5.08 -4.73
C GLU A 36 -2.05 4.90 -3.43
N VAL A 37 -0.96 4.13 -3.50
CA VAL A 37 -0.05 3.93 -2.37
C VAL A 37 1.23 4.71 -2.63
N ASP A 38 1.41 5.82 -1.92
CA ASP A 38 2.56 6.71 -2.05
C ASP A 38 3.63 6.38 -1.01
N PHE A 39 4.70 5.73 -1.44
CA PHE A 39 5.86 5.39 -0.63
C PHE A 39 6.90 6.52 -0.52
N THR A 40 6.69 7.68 -1.15
CA THR A 40 7.54 8.84 -0.91
C THR A 40 7.38 9.38 0.51
N GLU A 41 6.29 9.00 1.17
CA GLU A 41 6.01 9.22 2.59
C GLU A 41 6.09 7.91 3.38
N PRO A 42 6.49 7.94 4.67
CA PRO A 42 6.64 6.74 5.49
C PRO A 42 5.35 5.92 5.58
N LYS A 43 5.42 4.63 5.24
CA LYS A 43 4.34 3.67 5.36
C LYS A 43 4.75 2.52 6.28
N ALA A 44 3.90 2.21 7.26
CA ALA A 44 4.04 0.98 8.02
C ALA A 44 3.56 -0.19 7.18
N VAL A 45 4.45 -1.13 6.88
CA VAL A 45 4.20 -2.29 6.01
C VAL A 45 4.58 -3.57 6.75
N GLN A 46 3.71 -4.56 6.67
CA GLN A 46 4.04 -5.92 7.05
C GLN A 46 4.56 -6.66 5.82
N ILE A 47 5.82 -7.09 5.86
CA ILE A 47 6.43 -7.84 4.75
C ILE A 47 6.55 -9.30 5.14
N THR A 48 6.00 -10.19 4.32
CA THR A 48 6.19 -11.64 4.42
C THR A 48 7.19 -12.09 3.37
N PHE A 49 8.30 -12.66 3.81
CA PHE A 49 9.38 -13.13 2.95
C PHE A 49 10.02 -14.39 3.54
N ASN A 50 10.14 -15.46 2.75
CA ASN A 50 10.69 -16.75 3.19
C ASN A 50 10.05 -17.26 4.49
N GLU A 51 8.71 -17.22 4.57
CA GLU A 51 7.91 -17.64 5.74
C GLU A 51 8.10 -16.77 7.00
N HIS A 52 8.91 -15.73 6.94
CA HIS A 52 9.08 -14.76 8.03
C HIS A 52 8.25 -13.50 7.80
N ILE A 53 7.75 -12.95 8.89
CA ILE A 53 6.96 -11.71 8.89
C ILE A 53 7.82 -10.60 9.51
N TYR A 54 7.97 -9.50 8.77
CA TYR A 54 8.73 -8.33 9.17
C TYR A 54 7.79 -7.12 9.26
N ASN A 55 7.76 -6.46 10.41
CA ASN A 55 7.06 -5.19 10.55
C ASN A 55 8.07 -4.07 10.32
N THR A 56 7.85 -3.29 9.28
CA THR A 56 8.82 -2.26 8.87
C THR A 56 8.12 -0.96 8.47
N THR A 57 8.84 0.14 8.60
CA THR A 57 8.47 1.39 7.94
C THR A 57 9.26 1.49 6.65
N VAL A 58 8.56 1.70 5.55
CA VAL A 58 9.11 1.78 4.19
C VAL A 58 8.99 3.21 3.69
N VAL A 59 10.08 3.74 3.14
CA VAL A 59 10.11 5.00 2.39
C VAL A 59 10.88 4.76 1.10
N PHE A 60 10.34 5.25 -0.02
CA PHE A 60 11.04 5.25 -1.31
C PHE A 60 10.98 6.64 -1.93
N LYS A 61 12.09 7.33 -1.95
CA LYS A 61 12.17 8.72 -2.45
C LYS A 61 13.51 8.99 -3.12
N ASN A 62 13.48 9.68 -4.25
CA ASN A 62 14.68 10.02 -5.03
C ASN A 62 15.54 8.78 -5.34
N ASN A 63 14.90 7.69 -5.78
CA ASN A 63 15.55 6.40 -6.08
C ASN A 63 16.32 5.82 -4.87
N LYS A 64 15.87 6.11 -3.67
CA LYS A 64 16.43 5.58 -2.43
C LYS A 64 15.34 4.92 -1.61
N LEU A 65 15.56 3.65 -1.28
CA LEU A 65 14.78 2.89 -0.33
C LEU A 65 15.32 3.08 1.08
N GLU A 66 14.44 3.28 2.03
CA GLU A 66 14.74 3.20 3.47
C GLU A 66 13.78 2.23 4.14
N LEU A 67 14.31 1.24 4.83
CA LEU A 67 13.58 0.28 5.64
C LEU A 67 13.98 0.43 7.10
N ASN A 68 13.00 0.64 7.96
CA ASN A 68 13.22 0.66 9.40
C ASN A 68 12.41 -0.48 10.03
N PHE A 69 13.11 -1.55 10.42
CA PHE A 69 12.50 -2.73 11.02
C PHE A 69 12.15 -2.44 12.48
N SER A 70 10.88 -2.59 12.83
CA SER A 70 10.41 -2.33 14.18
C SER A 70 11.06 -3.29 15.18
N ASP A 71 11.34 -2.78 16.37
CA ASP A 71 11.75 -3.60 17.51
C ASP A 71 10.65 -4.61 17.82
N GLY A 72 10.87 -5.86 17.46
CA GLY A 72 9.95 -6.96 17.63
C GLY A 72 10.69 -8.24 17.96
N LYS A 73 9.95 -9.34 18.00
CA LYS A 73 10.52 -10.69 18.16
C LYS A 73 11.27 -11.18 16.91
N ASP A 74 11.37 -10.33 15.91
CA ASP A 74 11.98 -10.63 14.63
C ASP A 74 13.51 -10.57 14.74
N LEU A 75 14.20 -11.45 14.01
CA LEU A 75 15.65 -11.60 14.01
C LEU A 75 16.42 -10.31 13.69
N ILE A 76 15.78 -9.33 13.06
CA ILE A 76 16.38 -8.07 12.60
C ILE A 76 15.67 -6.83 13.16
N GLY A 77 14.89 -6.99 14.24
CA GLY A 77 14.25 -5.86 14.92
C GLY A 77 15.25 -4.78 15.30
N GLY A 78 14.91 -3.51 15.03
CA GLY A 78 15.80 -2.37 15.24
C GLY A 78 16.85 -2.16 14.15
N ALA A 79 16.83 -2.95 13.06
CA ALA A 79 17.70 -2.70 11.92
C ALA A 79 17.16 -1.54 11.07
N TYR A 80 18.06 -0.71 10.59
CA TYR A 80 17.81 0.29 9.55
C TYR A 80 18.61 -0.08 8.30
N VAL A 81 17.95 -0.11 7.16
CA VAL A 81 18.56 -0.41 5.87
C VAL A 81 18.23 0.71 4.90
N SER A 82 19.23 1.23 4.21
CA SER A 82 19.02 2.08 3.04
C SER A 82 19.72 1.50 1.82
N VAL A 83 19.07 1.59 0.67
CA VAL A 83 19.58 1.15 -0.63
C VAL A 83 19.25 2.23 -1.66
N ASP A 84 20.23 2.65 -2.43
CA ASP A 84 20.03 3.51 -3.58
C ASP A 84 20.53 2.83 -4.86
N SER A 85 20.67 3.56 -5.96
CA SER A 85 21.13 3.00 -7.24
C SER A 85 22.55 2.43 -7.22
N GLU A 86 23.40 2.93 -6.32
CA GLU A 86 24.83 2.64 -6.30
C GLU A 86 25.26 1.93 -5.00
N ASN A 87 24.66 2.30 -3.88
CA ASN A 87 25.15 1.95 -2.56
C ASN A 87 24.08 1.36 -1.66
N TYR A 88 24.54 0.66 -0.62
CA TYR A 88 23.70 0.26 0.50
C TYR A 88 24.34 0.65 1.83
N LYS A 89 23.50 0.80 2.84
CA LYS A 89 23.90 0.95 4.24
C LYS A 89 22.94 0.19 5.14
N ILE A 90 23.51 -0.64 6.03
CA ILE A 90 22.78 -1.38 7.05
C ILE A 90 23.31 -0.96 8.41
N THR A 91 22.41 -0.55 9.29
CA THR A 91 22.73 -0.24 10.68
C THR A 91 21.96 -1.19 11.60
N TYR A 92 22.68 -1.92 12.45
CA TYR A 92 22.08 -2.87 13.38
C TYR A 92 22.90 -2.95 14.65
N ASN A 93 22.28 -2.77 15.82
CA ASN A 93 22.94 -2.81 17.14
C ASN A 93 24.21 -1.94 17.23
N GLY A 94 24.18 -0.76 16.61
CA GLY A 94 25.33 0.17 16.59
C GLY A 94 26.44 -0.19 15.61
N MET A 95 26.33 -1.33 14.93
CA MET A 95 27.23 -1.69 13.82
C MET A 95 26.72 -1.08 12.52
N VAL A 96 27.63 -0.66 11.67
CA VAL A 96 27.33 -0.11 10.35
C VAL A 96 28.05 -0.93 9.29
N PHE A 97 27.30 -1.38 8.30
CA PHE A 97 27.79 -2.07 7.11
C PHE A 97 27.38 -1.24 5.91
N GLU A 98 28.30 -0.89 5.06
CA GLU A 98 28.04 -0.11 3.85
C GLU A 98 28.93 -0.59 2.71
N GLY A 99 28.44 -0.42 1.47
CA GLY A 99 29.14 -0.85 0.29
C GLY A 99 28.35 -0.56 -0.98
N GLU A 100 28.87 -1.07 -2.09
CA GLU A 100 28.21 -0.97 -3.39
C GLU A 100 26.97 -1.89 -3.42
N LYS A 101 25.88 -1.42 -4.02
CA LYS A 101 24.63 -2.19 -4.18
C LYS A 101 24.86 -3.54 -4.87
N THR A 102 25.81 -3.60 -5.81
CA THR A 102 26.19 -4.82 -6.53
C THR A 102 26.74 -5.94 -5.63
N ALA A 103 27.16 -5.61 -4.41
CA ALA A 103 27.57 -6.59 -3.42
C ALA A 103 26.41 -7.25 -2.68
N LEU A 104 25.19 -6.69 -2.79
CA LEU A 104 23.98 -7.30 -2.23
C LEU A 104 23.48 -8.40 -3.17
N SER A 105 23.02 -9.51 -2.59
CA SER A 105 22.31 -10.52 -3.35
C SER A 105 20.99 -9.94 -3.88
N GLU A 106 20.61 -10.31 -5.09
CA GLU A 106 19.31 -9.98 -5.67
C GLU A 106 18.16 -10.58 -4.84
N SER A 107 18.41 -11.74 -4.20
CA SER A 107 17.47 -12.37 -3.27
C SER A 107 17.50 -11.82 -1.84
N PHE A 108 18.25 -10.76 -1.59
CA PHE A 108 18.22 -10.07 -0.30
C PHE A 108 16.97 -9.19 -0.20
N LEU A 109 16.18 -9.35 0.87
CA LEU A 109 14.90 -8.66 1.02
C LEU A 109 14.92 -7.16 0.65
N PRO A 110 15.86 -6.33 1.13
CA PRO A 110 15.93 -4.93 0.73
C PRO A 110 16.16 -4.72 -0.77
N SER A 111 16.92 -5.60 -1.45
CA SER A 111 17.13 -5.52 -2.90
C SER A 111 15.84 -5.80 -3.67
N VAL A 112 15.07 -6.80 -3.22
CA VAL A 112 13.77 -7.16 -3.81
C VAL A 112 12.78 -6.01 -3.65
N VAL A 113 12.65 -5.45 -2.44
CA VAL A 113 11.76 -4.33 -2.15
C VAL A 113 12.17 -3.08 -2.94
N TYR A 114 13.49 -2.81 -3.03
CA TYR A 114 14.01 -1.71 -3.85
C TYR A 114 13.58 -1.86 -5.31
N SER A 115 13.85 -3.00 -5.93
CA SER A 115 13.53 -3.25 -7.34
C SER A 115 12.02 -3.16 -7.61
N PHE A 116 11.19 -3.64 -6.67
CA PHE A 116 9.75 -3.51 -6.75
C PHE A 116 9.31 -2.04 -6.73
N LEU A 117 9.74 -1.24 -5.75
CA LEU A 117 9.32 0.16 -5.62
C LEU A 117 9.93 1.06 -6.71
N ASP A 118 11.14 0.77 -7.17
CA ASP A 118 11.81 1.47 -8.27
C ASP A 118 11.02 1.34 -9.58
N SER A 119 10.42 0.17 -9.84
CA SER A 119 9.59 -0.05 -11.02
C SER A 119 8.31 0.83 -11.08
N PHE A 120 7.91 1.41 -9.94
CA PHE A 120 6.76 2.31 -9.81
C PHE A 120 7.13 3.74 -9.40
N ASP A 121 8.42 4.04 -9.31
CA ASP A 121 8.92 5.33 -8.79
C ASP A 121 8.33 5.67 -7.39
N GLY A 122 8.06 4.64 -6.59
CA GLY A 122 7.49 4.75 -5.25
C GLY A 122 5.98 5.05 -5.19
N LEU A 123 5.32 5.20 -6.35
CA LEU A 123 3.89 5.53 -6.43
C LEU A 123 3.12 4.38 -7.09
N ILE A 124 2.37 3.62 -6.33
CA ILE A 124 1.70 2.41 -6.80
C ILE A 124 0.21 2.65 -6.94
N THR A 125 -0.29 2.56 -8.17
CA THR A 125 -1.72 2.51 -8.45
C THR A 125 -2.15 1.04 -8.45
N PRO A 126 -3.07 0.62 -7.58
CA PRO A 126 -3.52 -0.77 -7.54
C PRO A 126 -4.11 -1.26 -8.87
N ASP A 127 -3.76 -2.48 -9.25
CA ASP A 127 -4.26 -3.13 -10.47
C ASP A 127 -5.67 -3.66 -10.31
N SER A 128 -6.03 -4.06 -9.10
CA SER A 128 -7.22 -4.84 -8.82
C SER A 128 -7.80 -4.58 -7.43
N TYR A 129 -9.09 -4.88 -7.30
CA TYR A 129 -9.81 -4.78 -6.04
C TYR A 129 -10.55 -6.09 -5.75
N ASN A 130 -10.27 -6.68 -4.60
CA ASN A 130 -11.01 -7.83 -4.07
C ASN A 130 -12.13 -7.34 -3.15
N ARG A 131 -13.38 -7.51 -3.62
CA ARG A 131 -14.56 -7.04 -2.90
C ARG A 131 -14.83 -7.83 -1.62
N ASP A 132 -14.51 -9.13 -1.60
CA ASP A 132 -14.79 -9.99 -0.45
C ASP A 132 -13.84 -9.69 0.71
N LEU A 133 -12.61 -9.31 0.40
CA LEU A 133 -11.59 -8.93 1.39
C LEU A 133 -11.53 -7.42 1.63
N ASN A 134 -12.29 -6.62 0.86
CA ASN A 134 -12.23 -5.15 0.88
C ASN A 134 -10.78 -4.65 0.76
N CYS A 135 -10.04 -5.20 -0.18
CA CYS A 135 -8.61 -5.01 -0.33
C CYS A 135 -8.26 -4.64 -1.78
N PHE A 136 -7.42 -3.64 -1.94
CA PHE A 136 -6.76 -3.31 -3.21
C PHE A 136 -5.44 -4.05 -3.28
N TYR A 137 -5.04 -4.51 -4.46
CA TYR A 137 -3.76 -5.18 -4.62
C TYR A 137 -3.10 -4.86 -5.97
N THR A 138 -1.78 -4.93 -5.94
CA THR A 138 -0.90 -4.87 -7.10
C THR A 138 0.00 -6.09 -7.06
N SER A 139 0.15 -6.77 -8.17
CA SER A 139 1.03 -7.94 -8.26
C SER A 139 2.08 -7.74 -9.35
N VAL A 140 3.32 -8.10 -9.04
CA VAL A 140 4.42 -8.11 -9.99
C VAL A 140 5.07 -9.50 -10.00
N ASN A 141 5.25 -10.03 -11.20
CA ASN A 141 5.97 -11.27 -11.42
C ASN A 141 7.31 -10.93 -12.06
N THR A 142 8.40 -11.20 -11.35
CA THR A 142 9.76 -11.14 -11.86
C THR A 142 10.24 -12.54 -12.20
N GLU A 143 11.46 -12.71 -12.72
CA GLU A 143 12.03 -14.03 -12.98
C GLU A 143 12.17 -14.87 -11.70
N ASP A 144 12.48 -14.22 -10.56
CA ASP A 144 12.82 -14.89 -9.31
C ASP A 144 11.72 -14.77 -8.24
N PHE A 145 10.84 -13.77 -8.32
CA PHE A 145 9.88 -13.47 -7.27
C PHE A 145 8.50 -13.12 -7.81
N PHE A 146 7.48 -13.55 -7.06
CA PHE A 146 6.12 -13.05 -7.20
C PHE A 146 5.81 -12.16 -5.99
N ILE A 147 5.57 -10.88 -6.24
CA ILE A 147 5.34 -9.87 -5.21
C ILE A 147 3.89 -9.41 -5.27
N VAL A 148 3.21 -9.43 -4.14
CA VAL A 148 1.85 -8.91 -3.98
C VAL A 148 1.88 -7.82 -2.91
N LEU A 149 1.50 -6.62 -3.28
CA LEU A 149 1.23 -5.53 -2.34
C LEU A 149 -0.28 -5.42 -2.15
N GLU A 150 -0.73 -5.51 -0.93
CA GLU A 150 -2.12 -5.31 -0.52
C GLU A 150 -2.26 -4.02 0.29
N SER A 151 -3.34 -3.29 0.02
CA SER A 151 -3.76 -2.15 0.83
C SER A 151 -5.22 -2.29 1.22
N TYR A 152 -5.52 -2.16 2.50
CA TYR A 152 -6.86 -2.28 3.05
C TYR A 152 -7.06 -1.33 4.24
N GLU A 153 -8.32 -1.06 4.57
CA GLU A 153 -8.64 -0.25 5.74
C GLU A 153 -8.98 -1.17 6.92
N LYS A 154 -8.36 -0.91 8.06
CA LYS A 154 -8.67 -1.56 9.32
C LYS A 154 -8.73 -0.51 10.43
N ASP A 155 -9.83 -0.49 11.18
CA ASP A 155 -10.06 0.45 12.28
C ASP A 155 -9.93 1.93 11.85
N GLY A 156 -10.39 2.25 10.63
CA GLY A 156 -10.32 3.61 10.06
C GLY A 156 -8.92 4.07 9.66
N LYS A 157 -7.96 3.14 9.54
CA LYS A 157 -6.59 3.42 9.15
C LYS A 157 -6.16 2.56 7.96
N PRO A 158 -5.33 3.10 7.06
CA PRO A 158 -4.76 2.31 5.99
C PRO A 158 -3.73 1.31 6.56
N HIS A 159 -3.80 0.08 6.08
CA HIS A 159 -2.85 -0.99 6.35
C HIS A 159 -2.26 -1.48 5.04
N TYR A 160 -1.00 -1.83 5.08
CA TYR A 160 -0.26 -2.32 3.92
C TYR A 160 0.42 -3.64 4.27
N SER A 161 0.28 -4.64 3.38
CA SER A 161 1.04 -5.88 3.47
C SER A 161 1.69 -6.19 2.13
N MET A 162 2.91 -6.70 2.19
CA MET A 162 3.68 -7.12 1.02
C MET A 162 4.07 -8.58 1.21
N GLU A 163 3.64 -9.44 0.30
CA GLU A 163 4.02 -10.85 0.26
C GLU A 163 4.98 -11.09 -0.90
N ILE A 164 6.13 -11.69 -0.61
CA ILE A 164 7.20 -12.00 -1.57
C ILE A 164 7.41 -13.51 -1.55
N LYS A 165 7.15 -14.16 -2.68
CA LYS A 165 7.22 -15.62 -2.92
C LYS A 165 8.25 -15.97 -3.98
#